data_f7e0ffde6dc590156739b6fd5ba07c8d
#
_entry.id   f7e0ffde6dc590156739b6fd5ba07c8d
#
_cell.length_a   1.000
_cell.length_b   1.000
_cell.length_c   1.000
_cell.angle_alpha   90.00
_cell.angle_beta   90.00
_cell.angle_gamma   90.00
#
_symmetry.space_group_name_H-M   'P 1'
#
loop_
_entity.id
_entity.type
_entity.pdbx_description
1 polymer ?
#
loop_
_entity_poly.entity_id
_entity_poly.type
_entity_poly.pdbx_seq_one_letter_code
_entity_poly.pdbx_strand_id
1 'polypeptide(L)'
;MDAGHSNLHPFVHLSREDWSRLPADASFTVSEDVVREIKGHLSPEEATEVYLPLSRLLYFHVRSTQSLYRATRAFLAEEEKEVPYVVGIAGSVAAGKSTVARVLRALISRWPGSPEVGLVSTDGFLYPNSVLRSRGLMERKGFPESYDLPLLLRFLADIKSGRDGVSAPIHSHLTYDILPDRTQVVGRPNVLCRGRPQHAGGRIP
;
A
#
# COMPACT_ATOMS: atom_id res chain seq x y z
N MET A 1 41.53 -7.10 20.55
CA MET A 1 40.83 -8.27 19.98
C MET A 1 39.50 -8.36 20.72
N ASP A 2 38.53 -7.69 20.22
CA ASP A 2 37.20 -7.64 20.84
C ASP A 2 36.36 -8.75 20.22
N ALA A 3 36.07 -9.76 21.02
CA ALA A 3 35.36 -10.96 20.58
C ALA A 3 33.91 -10.57 20.29
N GLY A 4 33.55 -10.64 19.00
CA GLY A 4 32.23 -10.33 18.49
C GLY A 4 31.15 -11.05 19.26
N HIS A 5 30.35 -10.28 19.94
CA HIS A 5 29.00 -10.71 20.34
C HIS A 5 28.23 -10.98 19.07
N SER A 6 28.05 -12.24 18.72
CA SER A 6 27.12 -12.65 17.66
C SER A 6 25.72 -12.19 18.07
N ASN A 7 25.32 -11.03 17.57
CA ASN A 7 23.97 -10.53 17.70
C ASN A 7 23.04 -11.50 16.97
N LEU A 8 22.42 -12.42 17.69
CA LEU A 8 21.34 -13.30 17.23
C LEU A 8 20.03 -12.53 16.98
N HIS A 9 20.13 -11.26 16.63
CA HIS A 9 18.95 -10.47 16.25
C HIS A 9 18.59 -10.77 14.78
N PRO A 10 17.34 -11.14 14.52
CA PRO A 10 16.85 -11.40 13.15
C PRO A 10 16.75 -10.11 12.30
N PHE A 11 17.15 -8.97 12.86
CA PHE A 11 17.07 -7.67 12.23
C PHE A 11 18.44 -7.16 11.82
N VAL A 12 18.54 -6.62 10.61
CA VAL A 12 19.69 -5.85 10.13
C VAL A 12 19.42 -4.38 10.45
N HIS A 13 20.30 -3.78 11.25
CA HIS A 13 20.24 -2.34 11.54
C HIS A 13 21.11 -1.59 10.53
N LEU A 14 20.49 -0.68 9.79
CA LEU A 14 21.15 0.20 8.83
C LEU A 14 20.99 1.64 9.29
N SER A 15 22.05 2.44 9.24
CA SER A 15 21.93 3.88 9.37
C SER A 15 21.19 4.45 8.15
N ARG A 16 20.67 5.67 8.25
CA ARG A 16 20.06 6.35 7.08
C ARG A 16 21.05 6.48 5.94
N GLU A 17 22.30 6.76 6.25
CA GLU A 17 23.38 6.89 5.27
C GLU A 17 23.68 5.57 4.57
N ASP A 18 23.82 4.46 5.31
CA ASP A 18 24.02 3.14 4.72
C ASP A 18 22.84 2.69 3.89
N TRP A 19 21.61 2.96 4.36
CA TRP A 19 20.38 2.68 3.64
C TRP A 19 20.32 3.42 2.30
N SER A 20 20.64 4.71 2.28
CA SER A 20 20.62 5.54 1.07
C SER A 20 21.67 5.14 0.03
N ARG A 21 22.75 4.51 0.49
CA ARG A 21 23.86 4.02 -0.37
C ARG A 21 23.64 2.61 -0.92
N LEU A 22 22.53 1.95 -0.54
CA LEU A 22 22.22 0.64 -1.09
C LEU A 22 22.14 0.73 -2.62
N PRO A 23 22.74 -0.25 -3.36
CA PRO A 23 22.95 -0.13 -4.80
C PRO A 23 21.67 0.25 -5.53
N ALA A 24 21.64 1.43 -6.15
CA ALA A 24 20.62 1.85 -7.07
C ALA A 24 21.00 1.33 -8.47
N ASP A 25 20.11 0.59 -9.07
CA ASP A 25 20.17 0.23 -10.47
C ASP A 25 19.58 1.38 -11.28
N ALA A 26 20.07 1.65 -12.48
CA ALA A 26 19.58 2.70 -13.37
C ALA A 26 18.07 2.60 -13.67
N SER A 27 17.48 1.41 -13.46
CA SER A 27 16.05 1.16 -13.62
C SER A 27 15.19 1.75 -12.47
N PHE A 28 15.83 2.21 -11.38
CA PHE A 28 15.17 2.76 -10.21
C PHE A 28 15.67 4.17 -9.95
N THR A 29 14.97 5.15 -10.50
CA THR A 29 15.30 6.57 -10.33
C THR A 29 14.07 7.34 -9.89
N VAL A 30 14.30 8.42 -9.14
CA VAL A 30 13.25 9.41 -8.86
C VAL A 30 13.23 10.38 -10.04
N SER A 31 12.32 10.14 -10.99
CA SER A 31 12.14 11.01 -12.15
C SER A 31 11.45 12.33 -11.75
N GLU A 32 11.54 13.34 -12.60
CA GLU A 32 10.86 14.62 -12.40
C GLU A 32 9.34 14.46 -12.22
N ASP A 33 8.73 13.46 -12.87
CA ASP A 33 7.31 13.16 -12.71
C ASP A 33 6.99 12.63 -11.32
N VAL A 34 7.87 11.77 -10.75
CA VAL A 34 7.72 11.35 -9.35
C VAL A 34 7.83 12.56 -8.43
N VAL A 35 8.85 13.40 -8.61
CA VAL A 35 9.00 14.62 -7.81
C VAL A 35 7.75 15.50 -7.89
N ARG A 36 7.18 15.65 -9.07
CA ARG A 36 5.94 16.43 -9.28
C ARG A 36 4.74 15.80 -8.56
N GLU A 37 4.60 14.47 -8.62
CA GLU A 37 3.50 13.73 -7.99
C GLU A 37 3.57 13.78 -6.46
N ILE A 38 4.78 13.78 -5.87
CA ILE A 38 4.99 13.83 -4.42
C ILE A 38 5.14 15.25 -3.86
N LYS A 39 5.19 16.27 -4.73
CA LYS A 39 5.37 17.67 -4.34
C LYS A 39 4.35 18.10 -3.28
N GLY A 40 4.85 18.74 -2.21
CA GLY A 40 4.02 19.16 -1.08
C GLY A 40 3.72 18.07 -0.04
N HIS A 41 4.20 16.84 -0.26
CA HIS A 41 4.06 15.71 0.65
C HIS A 41 5.38 15.24 1.24
N LEU A 42 6.46 15.36 0.48
CA LEU A 42 7.79 14.86 0.80
C LEU A 42 8.84 15.69 0.05
N SER A 43 10.07 15.76 0.60
CA SER A 43 11.19 16.35 -0.14
C SER A 43 11.75 15.35 -1.17
N PRO A 44 12.33 15.84 -2.28
CA PRO A 44 13.00 14.96 -3.25
C PRO A 44 14.14 14.15 -2.64
N GLU A 45 14.87 14.73 -1.70
CA GLU A 45 15.97 14.10 -0.98
C GLU A 45 15.44 12.89 -0.16
N GLU A 46 14.37 13.10 0.60
CA GLU A 46 13.76 12.01 1.39
C GLU A 46 13.19 10.91 0.50
N ALA A 47 12.60 11.27 -0.64
CA ALA A 47 12.14 10.30 -1.62
C ALA A 47 13.30 9.43 -2.14
N THR A 48 14.45 10.04 -2.41
CA THR A 48 15.63 9.35 -2.94
C THR A 48 16.34 8.53 -1.87
N GLU A 49 16.54 9.10 -0.67
CA GLU A 49 17.33 8.46 0.38
C GLU A 49 16.57 7.35 1.12
N VAL A 50 15.25 7.48 1.27
CA VAL A 50 14.46 6.56 2.10
C VAL A 50 13.55 5.68 1.25
N TYR A 51 12.74 6.28 0.38
CA TYR A 51 11.67 5.55 -0.29
C TYR A 51 12.11 4.83 -1.57
N LEU A 52 13.13 5.33 -2.24
CA LEU A 52 13.66 4.64 -3.43
C LEU A 52 14.29 3.28 -3.09
N PRO A 53 15.19 3.17 -2.08
CA PRO A 53 15.70 1.87 -1.64
C PRO A 53 14.58 0.95 -1.11
N LEU A 54 13.60 1.51 -0.38
CA LEU A 54 12.44 0.75 0.09
C LEU A 54 11.61 0.20 -1.08
N SER A 55 11.36 1.03 -2.09
CA SER A 55 10.65 0.63 -3.30
C SER A 55 11.36 -0.52 -4.02
N ARG A 56 12.69 -0.46 -4.10
CA ARG A 56 13.52 -1.52 -4.69
C ARG A 56 13.47 -2.83 -3.88
N LEU A 57 13.54 -2.75 -2.56
CA LEU A 57 13.37 -3.92 -1.72
C LEU A 57 12.00 -4.58 -1.92
N LEU A 58 10.94 -3.76 -1.99
CA LEU A 58 9.59 -4.23 -2.32
C LEU A 58 9.52 -4.89 -3.69
N TYR A 59 10.20 -4.34 -4.70
CA TYR A 59 10.26 -4.95 -6.03
C TYR A 59 10.80 -6.38 -6.00
N PHE A 60 11.87 -6.64 -5.25
CA PHE A 60 12.40 -7.99 -5.11
C PHE A 60 11.41 -8.94 -4.45
N HIS A 61 10.75 -8.50 -3.38
CA HIS A 61 9.71 -9.28 -2.70
C HIS A 61 8.52 -9.59 -3.61
N VAL A 62 8.02 -8.57 -4.32
CA VAL A 62 6.89 -8.72 -5.25
C VAL A 62 7.25 -9.70 -6.36
N ARG A 63 8.38 -9.50 -7.03
CA ARG A 63 8.83 -10.39 -8.12
C ARG A 63 9.03 -11.83 -7.67
N SER A 64 9.72 -12.03 -6.56
CA SER A 64 9.96 -13.38 -6.03
C SER A 64 8.67 -14.10 -5.69
N THR A 65 7.74 -13.40 -5.01
CA THR A 65 6.44 -13.98 -4.63
C THR A 65 5.59 -14.31 -5.86
N GLN A 66 5.52 -13.42 -6.82
CA GLN A 66 4.77 -13.64 -8.06
C GLN A 66 5.40 -14.75 -8.93
N SER A 67 6.74 -14.83 -8.97
CA SER A 67 7.43 -15.90 -9.67
C SER A 67 7.17 -17.27 -9.03
N LEU A 68 7.26 -17.35 -7.69
CA LEU A 68 6.95 -18.57 -6.95
C LEU A 68 5.49 -18.99 -7.18
N TYR A 69 4.57 -18.04 -7.15
CA TYR A 69 3.15 -18.32 -7.38
C TYR A 69 2.92 -18.90 -8.77
N ARG A 70 3.50 -18.31 -9.83
CA ARG A 70 3.41 -18.83 -11.21
C ARG A 70 3.98 -20.24 -11.31
N ALA A 71 5.18 -20.45 -10.75
CA ALA A 71 5.82 -21.76 -10.77
C ALA A 71 4.98 -22.84 -10.06
N THR A 72 4.37 -22.48 -8.93
CA THR A 72 3.50 -23.40 -8.17
C THR A 72 2.25 -23.76 -8.98
N ARG A 73 1.61 -22.78 -9.63
CA ARG A 73 0.43 -23.05 -10.46
C ARG A 73 0.77 -23.91 -11.68
N ALA A 74 1.88 -23.60 -12.34
CA ALA A 74 2.35 -24.42 -13.46
C ALA A 74 2.62 -25.88 -13.02
N PHE A 75 3.21 -26.07 -11.84
CA PHE A 75 3.41 -27.41 -11.27
C PHE A 75 2.10 -28.14 -11.00
N LEU A 76 1.07 -27.42 -10.55
CA LEU A 76 -0.27 -27.98 -10.28
C LEU A 76 -1.15 -28.11 -11.54
N ALA A 77 -0.62 -27.79 -12.71
CA ALA A 77 -1.35 -27.75 -13.99
C ALA A 77 -2.60 -26.83 -13.94
N GLU A 78 -2.55 -25.78 -13.13
CA GLU A 78 -3.59 -24.77 -13.05
C GLU A 78 -3.35 -23.63 -14.03
N GLU A 79 -4.44 -22.97 -14.48
CA GLU A 79 -4.33 -21.80 -15.36
C GLU A 79 -3.44 -20.72 -14.75
N GLU A 80 -2.59 -20.11 -15.58
CA GLU A 80 -1.78 -18.97 -15.18
C GLU A 80 -2.69 -17.76 -14.94
N LYS A 81 -2.76 -17.32 -13.69
CA LYS A 81 -3.46 -16.10 -13.27
C LYS A 81 -2.50 -15.16 -12.58
N GLU A 82 -2.51 -13.92 -12.98
CA GLU A 82 -1.82 -12.89 -12.22
C GLU A 82 -2.57 -12.61 -10.92
N VAL A 83 -1.87 -12.76 -9.80
CA VAL A 83 -2.42 -12.43 -8.48
C VAL A 83 -1.77 -11.17 -7.97
N PRO A 84 -2.56 -10.14 -7.65
CA PRO A 84 -2.05 -8.90 -7.10
C PRO A 84 -1.23 -9.12 -5.83
N TYR A 85 -0.10 -8.43 -5.75
CA TYR A 85 0.64 -8.35 -4.49
C TYR A 85 0.05 -7.24 -3.62
N VAL A 86 -0.30 -7.55 -2.37
CA VAL A 86 -0.91 -6.59 -1.45
C VAL A 86 0.13 -6.05 -0.47
N VAL A 87 0.37 -4.75 -0.51
CA VAL A 87 1.25 -4.03 0.41
C VAL A 87 0.40 -3.35 1.49
N GLY A 88 0.53 -3.80 2.73
CA GLY A 88 -0.12 -3.19 3.89
C GLY A 88 0.73 -2.05 4.48
N ILE A 89 0.16 -0.84 4.58
CA ILE A 89 0.81 0.32 5.19
C ILE A 89 0.11 0.59 6.52
N ALA A 90 0.78 0.26 7.62
CA ALA A 90 0.28 0.44 8.98
C ALA A 90 1.07 1.52 9.72
N GLY A 91 0.47 2.09 10.76
CA GLY A 91 1.11 3.11 11.60
C GLY A 91 0.07 3.87 12.42
N SER A 92 0.52 4.63 13.41
CA SER A 92 -0.34 5.45 14.28
C SER A 92 -1.12 6.52 13.51
N VAL A 93 -2.07 7.15 14.20
CA VAL A 93 -2.80 8.30 13.63
C VAL A 93 -1.81 9.42 13.31
N ALA A 94 -2.00 10.09 12.18
CA ALA A 94 -1.12 11.16 11.69
C ALA A 94 0.33 10.76 11.33
N ALA A 95 0.69 9.48 11.32
CA ALA A 95 2.03 8.99 10.97
C ALA A 95 2.38 9.06 9.46
N GLY A 96 1.68 9.85 8.65
CA GLY A 96 2.00 10.02 7.24
C GLY A 96 1.68 8.82 6.33
N LYS A 97 0.88 7.85 6.77
CA LYS A 97 0.53 6.64 5.97
C LYS A 97 0.07 6.94 4.54
N SER A 98 -0.73 7.99 4.38
CA SER A 98 -1.24 8.40 3.06
C SER A 98 -0.13 8.96 2.16
N THR A 99 0.81 9.68 2.75
CA THR A 99 2.00 10.17 2.05
C THR A 99 2.84 8.99 1.57
N VAL A 100 3.16 8.06 2.49
CA VAL A 100 3.91 6.83 2.17
C VAL A 100 3.23 6.05 1.04
N ALA A 101 1.90 5.86 1.12
CA ALA A 101 1.15 5.13 0.11
C ALA A 101 1.23 5.78 -1.28
N ARG A 102 1.18 7.11 -1.36
CA ARG A 102 1.31 7.85 -2.63
C ARG A 102 2.70 7.78 -3.19
N VAL A 103 3.71 7.99 -2.34
CA VAL A 103 5.11 7.91 -2.74
C VAL A 103 5.44 6.52 -3.26
N LEU A 104 5.03 5.48 -2.53
CA LEU A 104 5.23 4.10 -2.98
C LEU A 104 4.48 3.82 -4.28
N ARG A 105 3.23 4.27 -4.44
CA ARG A 105 2.51 4.14 -5.71
C ARG A 105 3.28 4.78 -6.85
N ALA A 106 3.75 6.03 -6.68
CA ALA A 106 4.50 6.75 -7.69
C ALA A 106 5.81 6.06 -8.07
N LEU A 107 6.52 5.46 -7.11
CA LEU A 107 7.75 4.71 -7.36
C LEU A 107 7.47 3.33 -7.99
N ILE A 108 6.50 2.60 -7.46
CA ILE A 108 6.16 1.24 -7.92
C ILE A 108 5.66 1.25 -9.37
N SER A 109 4.83 2.23 -9.74
CA SER A 109 4.33 2.34 -11.12
C SER A 109 5.44 2.54 -12.17
N ARG A 110 6.65 2.84 -11.73
CA ARG A 110 7.84 3.01 -12.58
C ARG A 110 8.83 1.86 -12.54
N TRP A 111 8.48 0.77 -11.88
CA TRP A 111 9.27 -0.45 -11.91
C TRP A 111 9.37 -1.01 -13.35
N PRO A 112 10.41 -1.83 -13.62
CA PRO A 112 10.46 -2.57 -14.88
C PRO A 112 9.15 -3.33 -15.13
N GLY A 113 8.55 -3.11 -16.30
CA GLY A 113 7.23 -3.65 -16.66
C GLY A 113 6.05 -2.73 -16.30
N SER A 114 6.30 -1.55 -15.70
CA SER A 114 5.29 -0.51 -15.41
C SER A 114 4.00 -1.09 -14.80
N PRO A 115 4.06 -1.73 -13.63
CA PRO A 115 2.91 -2.41 -13.06
C PRO A 115 1.79 -1.43 -12.73
N GLU A 116 0.55 -1.87 -12.92
CA GLU A 116 -0.61 -1.12 -12.45
C GLU A 116 -0.67 -1.16 -10.93
N VAL A 117 -0.79 0.00 -10.28
CA VAL A 117 -0.79 0.13 -8.81
C VAL A 117 -2.13 0.67 -8.33
N GLY A 118 -2.90 -0.19 -7.68
CA GLY A 118 -4.10 0.19 -6.96
C GLY A 118 -3.77 0.82 -5.60
N LEU A 119 -4.55 1.80 -5.18
CA LEU A 119 -4.47 2.40 -3.84
C LEU A 119 -5.84 2.41 -3.19
N VAL A 120 -5.96 1.76 -2.03
CA VAL A 120 -7.23 1.66 -1.29
C VAL A 120 -7.04 2.05 0.17
N SER A 121 -7.98 2.85 0.71
CA SER A 121 -8.01 3.17 2.13
C SER A 121 -8.71 2.09 2.94
N THR A 122 -8.09 1.72 4.05
CA THR A 122 -8.77 0.85 5.03
C THR A 122 -9.91 1.53 5.75
N ASP A 123 -9.89 2.87 5.83
CA ASP A 123 -10.96 3.62 6.50
C ASP A 123 -12.32 3.47 5.78
N GLY A 124 -12.31 3.10 4.48
CA GLY A 124 -13.51 2.72 3.76
C GLY A 124 -14.24 1.51 4.35
N PHE A 125 -13.53 0.67 5.09
CA PHE A 125 -14.10 -0.52 5.74
C PHE A 125 -14.45 -0.31 7.21
N LEU A 126 -14.48 0.93 7.70
CA LEU A 126 -15.10 1.26 8.97
C LEU A 126 -16.63 1.05 8.90
N TYR A 127 -17.25 0.69 10.01
CA TYR A 127 -18.71 0.77 10.08
C TYR A 127 -19.17 2.23 9.97
N PRO A 128 -20.32 2.50 9.34
CA PRO A 128 -20.92 3.83 9.33
C PRO A 128 -21.12 4.39 10.75
N ASN A 129 -21.04 5.69 10.93
CA ASN A 129 -21.20 6.33 12.22
C ASN A 129 -22.53 5.97 12.92
N SER A 130 -23.60 5.77 12.15
CA SER A 130 -24.89 5.30 12.69
C SER A 130 -24.77 3.95 13.38
N VAL A 131 -24.05 3.02 12.76
CA VAL A 131 -23.77 1.69 13.34
C VAL A 131 -22.84 1.78 14.52
N LEU A 132 -21.78 2.60 14.46
CA LEU A 132 -20.86 2.80 15.58
C LEU A 132 -21.58 3.39 16.81
N ARG A 133 -22.48 4.36 16.59
CA ARG A 133 -23.30 4.92 17.70
C ARG A 133 -24.23 3.88 18.33
N SER A 134 -24.95 3.11 17.50
CA SER A 134 -25.86 2.07 18.01
C SER A 134 -25.14 0.96 18.79
N ARG A 135 -23.84 0.73 18.49
CA ARG A 135 -22.99 -0.24 19.19
C ARG A 135 -22.16 0.36 20.34
N GLY A 136 -22.25 1.66 20.61
CA GLY A 136 -21.43 2.34 21.62
C GLY A 136 -19.93 2.39 21.27
N LEU A 137 -19.58 2.31 19.97
CA LEU A 137 -18.19 2.20 19.49
C LEU A 137 -17.62 3.51 18.93
N MET A 138 -18.30 4.65 19.06
CA MET A 138 -17.82 5.90 18.47
C MET A 138 -16.45 6.33 19.00
N GLU A 139 -16.18 6.19 20.28
CA GLU A 139 -14.88 6.50 20.88
C GLU A 139 -13.78 5.49 20.51
N ARG A 140 -14.20 4.35 20.00
CA ARG A 140 -13.31 3.27 19.53
C ARG A 140 -13.14 3.29 18.00
N LYS A 141 -13.56 4.37 17.33
CA LYS A 141 -13.42 4.51 15.89
C LYS A 141 -11.95 4.52 15.47
N GLY A 142 -11.58 3.60 14.56
CA GLY A 142 -10.20 3.37 14.13
C GLY A 142 -9.53 2.18 14.85
N PHE A 143 -10.12 1.65 15.91
CA PHE A 143 -9.71 0.39 16.53
C PHE A 143 -10.31 -0.82 15.79
N PRO A 144 -9.75 -2.02 15.96
CA PRO A 144 -10.18 -3.22 15.19
C PRO A 144 -11.68 -3.49 15.20
N GLU A 145 -12.35 -3.28 16.31
CA GLU A 145 -13.80 -3.51 16.49
C GLU A 145 -14.69 -2.54 15.72
N SER A 146 -14.14 -1.43 15.26
CA SER A 146 -14.87 -0.44 14.44
C SER A 146 -14.87 -0.76 12.95
N TYR A 147 -14.17 -1.81 12.52
CA TYR A 147 -14.08 -2.20 11.12
C TYR A 147 -15.03 -3.35 10.77
N ASP A 148 -15.62 -3.28 9.58
CA ASP A 148 -16.30 -4.40 8.95
C ASP A 148 -15.25 -5.37 8.36
N LEU A 149 -14.66 -6.19 9.23
CA LEU A 149 -13.64 -7.15 8.84
C LEU A 149 -14.16 -8.17 7.80
N PRO A 150 -15.39 -8.70 7.88
CA PRO A 150 -15.94 -9.55 6.83
C PRO A 150 -15.96 -8.90 5.46
N LEU A 151 -16.35 -7.62 5.36
CA LEU A 151 -16.35 -6.88 4.11
C LEU A 151 -14.93 -6.68 3.58
N LEU A 152 -13.98 -6.33 4.45
CA LEU A 152 -12.58 -6.16 4.10
C LEU A 152 -11.96 -7.47 3.59
N LEU A 153 -12.21 -8.57 4.28
CA LEU A 153 -11.67 -9.88 3.89
C LEU A 153 -12.26 -10.34 2.55
N ARG A 154 -13.55 -10.11 2.32
CA ARG A 154 -14.20 -10.36 1.02
C ARG A 154 -13.56 -9.55 -0.09
N PHE A 155 -13.38 -8.25 0.12
CA PHE A 155 -12.69 -7.38 -0.84
C PHE A 155 -11.28 -7.92 -1.18
N LEU A 156 -10.49 -8.28 -0.18
CA LEU A 156 -9.15 -8.83 -0.40
C LEU A 156 -9.17 -10.19 -1.11
N ALA A 157 -10.14 -11.04 -0.81
CA ALA A 157 -10.32 -12.32 -1.50
C ALA A 157 -10.69 -12.11 -2.97
N ASP A 158 -11.60 -11.18 -3.26
CA ASP A 158 -11.98 -10.83 -4.63
C ASP A 158 -10.80 -10.27 -5.44
N ILE A 159 -10.01 -9.37 -4.84
CA ILE A 159 -8.77 -8.88 -5.45
C ILE A 159 -7.80 -10.05 -5.72
N LYS A 160 -7.56 -10.90 -4.74
CA LYS A 160 -6.64 -12.05 -4.84
C LYS A 160 -7.12 -13.12 -5.82
N SER A 161 -8.42 -13.23 -6.06
CA SER A 161 -8.96 -14.14 -7.09
C SER A 161 -8.79 -13.62 -8.51
N GLY A 162 -8.27 -12.39 -8.68
CA GLY A 162 -8.12 -11.74 -9.99
C GLY A 162 -9.46 -11.26 -10.57
N ARG A 163 -10.48 -11.05 -9.73
CA ARG A 163 -11.75 -10.46 -10.14
C ARG A 163 -11.51 -9.03 -10.63
N ASP A 164 -12.11 -8.68 -11.75
CA ASP A 164 -12.07 -7.32 -12.27
C ASP A 164 -13.16 -6.45 -11.63
N GLY A 165 -12.87 -5.14 -11.50
CA GLY A 165 -13.85 -4.17 -11.05
C GLY A 165 -14.33 -4.37 -9.61
N VAL A 166 -13.43 -4.75 -8.68
CA VAL A 166 -13.77 -4.94 -7.27
C VAL A 166 -14.01 -3.58 -6.60
N SER A 167 -15.17 -3.42 -5.99
CA SER A 167 -15.57 -2.17 -5.33
C SER A 167 -15.10 -2.11 -3.87
N ALA A 168 -14.48 -0.97 -3.50
CA ALA A 168 -14.13 -0.62 -2.13
C ALA A 168 -14.97 0.58 -1.66
N PRO A 169 -15.52 0.59 -0.44
CA PRO A 169 -16.24 1.74 0.09
C PRO A 169 -15.31 2.95 0.28
N ILE A 170 -15.87 4.16 0.23
CA ILE A 170 -15.13 5.40 0.40
C ILE A 170 -15.48 6.04 1.75
N HIS A 171 -14.45 6.38 2.53
CA HIS A 171 -14.59 7.20 3.72
C HIS A 171 -14.34 8.67 3.38
N SER A 172 -15.26 9.54 3.78
CA SER A 172 -15.10 10.99 3.63
C SER A 172 -14.44 11.60 4.86
N HIS A 173 -13.37 12.35 4.63
CA HIS A 173 -12.74 13.13 5.69
C HIS A 173 -13.49 14.42 6.04
N LEU A 174 -14.41 14.86 5.18
CA LEU A 174 -15.25 16.03 5.44
C LEU A 174 -16.38 15.68 6.41
N THR A 175 -17.07 14.56 6.15
CA THR A 175 -18.18 14.10 7.00
C THR A 175 -17.72 13.15 8.10
N TYR A 176 -16.44 12.71 8.07
CA TYR A 176 -15.89 11.68 8.95
C TYR A 176 -16.74 10.40 8.98
N ASP A 177 -17.34 10.04 7.82
CA ASP A 177 -18.20 8.87 7.68
C ASP A 177 -17.99 8.16 6.34
N ILE A 178 -18.54 6.96 6.23
CA ILE A 178 -18.63 6.22 4.97
C ILE A 178 -19.65 6.93 4.05
N LEU A 179 -19.29 7.07 2.78
CA LEU A 179 -20.21 7.57 1.75
C LEU A 179 -21.07 6.40 1.26
N PRO A 180 -22.39 6.39 1.54
CA PRO A 180 -23.24 5.23 1.26
C PRO A 180 -23.37 4.95 -0.24
N ASP A 181 -23.36 6.01 -1.08
CA ASP A 181 -23.62 5.93 -2.51
C ASP A 181 -22.35 6.02 -3.37
N ARG A 182 -21.17 5.91 -2.75
CA ARG A 182 -19.91 6.03 -3.47
C ARG A 182 -18.99 4.89 -3.14
N THR A 183 -18.45 4.26 -4.18
CA THR A 183 -17.40 3.25 -4.09
C THR A 183 -16.25 3.61 -5.00
N GLN A 184 -15.07 3.15 -4.66
CA GLN A 184 -13.91 3.15 -5.53
C GLN A 184 -13.86 1.78 -6.23
N VAL A 185 -13.85 1.78 -7.55
CA VAL A 185 -13.64 0.56 -8.32
C VAL A 185 -12.13 0.34 -8.48
N VAL A 186 -11.67 -0.83 -8.10
CA VAL A 186 -10.29 -1.28 -8.27
C VAL A 186 -10.31 -2.30 -9.41
N GLY A 187 -9.54 -2.03 -10.47
CA GLY A 187 -9.35 -2.95 -11.60
C GLY A 187 -8.51 -4.17 -11.21
N ARG A 188 -7.65 -4.62 -12.10
CA ARG A 188 -6.70 -5.71 -11.83
C ARG A 188 -5.29 -5.17 -11.60
N PRO A 189 -5.01 -4.56 -10.44
CA PRO A 189 -3.68 -4.05 -10.19
C PRO A 189 -2.68 -5.20 -10.04
N ASN A 190 -1.45 -5.00 -10.51
CA ASN A 190 -0.35 -5.92 -10.21
C ASN A 190 0.08 -5.79 -8.75
N VAL A 191 -0.03 -4.57 -8.19
CA VAL A 191 0.27 -4.25 -6.79
C VAL A 191 -0.87 -3.42 -6.21
N LEU A 192 -1.39 -3.84 -5.06
CA LEU A 192 -2.37 -3.08 -4.31
C LEU A 192 -1.71 -2.48 -3.06
N CYS A 193 -1.59 -1.17 -3.00
CA CYS A 193 -1.18 -0.45 -1.80
C CYS A 193 -2.42 -0.12 -0.97
N ARG A 194 -2.43 -0.56 0.28
CA ARG A 194 -3.49 -0.34 1.24
C ARG A 194 -3.07 0.70 2.26
N GLY A 195 -3.65 1.89 2.20
CA GLY A 195 -3.34 3.00 3.09
C GLY A 195 -4.50 3.98 3.12
N ARG A 196 -4.37 5.06 3.87
CA ARG A 196 -5.39 6.12 3.95
C ARG A 196 -5.17 7.14 2.83
N PRO A 197 -5.97 7.22 1.74
CA PRO A 197 -5.84 8.28 0.74
C PRO A 197 -6.37 9.59 1.32
N GLN A 198 -5.62 10.69 1.13
CA GLN A 198 -6.21 12.02 1.13
C GLN A 198 -6.72 12.29 -0.28
N HIS A 199 -7.89 12.92 -0.39
CA HIS A 199 -8.42 13.32 -1.69
C HIS A 199 -7.43 14.20 -2.44
N ALA A 200 -7.03 13.79 -3.64
CA ALA A 200 -6.59 14.74 -4.64
C ALA A 200 -7.79 15.68 -4.87
N GLY A 201 -7.58 16.98 -4.63
CA GLY A 201 -8.60 17.99 -4.91
C GLY A 201 -8.90 18.03 -6.41
N GLY A 202 -9.79 17.17 -6.85
CA GLY A 202 -10.46 17.30 -8.12
C GLY A 202 -11.61 18.28 -7.90
N ARG A 203 -11.53 19.46 -8.52
CA ARG A 203 -12.69 20.33 -8.67
C ARG A 203 -13.80 19.50 -9.31
N ILE A 204 -14.90 19.38 -8.62
CA ILE A 204 -16.16 18.87 -9.18
C ILE A 204 -16.72 20.02 -10.00
N PRO A 205 -17.15 19.80 -11.25
CA PRO A 205 -17.87 20.79 -12.03
C PRO A 205 -19.22 21.12 -11.39
#